data_296b7d29894e1ce2d438882cee128f14
#
_entry.id   296b7d29894e1ce2d438882cee128f14
#
_cell.length_a   1.000
_cell.length_b   1.000
_cell.length_c   1.000
_cell.angle_alpha   90.00
_cell.angle_beta   90.00
_cell.angle_gamma   90.00
#
_symmetry.space_group_name_H-M   'P 1'
#
loop_
_entity.id
_entity.type
_entity.pdbx_description
1 polymer ?
#
loop_
_entity_poly.entity_id
_entity_poly.type
_entity_poly.pdbx_seq_one_letter_code
_entity_poly.pdbx_strand_id
1 'polypeptide(L)'
;VSILANSQTNATGRYKSATSQTIVLPGDVPLELVWVPAGSFTMGRYADETGSNASESPQHQVTLANGYWMGKYEVTQAQWLSVMGSNPSYFTGDLNRPVERVSWDNVQSFIIALNALGQGTFRLPTESEWEYACRAGTSTRFYWGDDASLSQIASYAWYTGNSSSTTHPVGQKLPNAWGLYDMSGNVLEWCEDWFHSDYTGAPADGSAWLSPAGSTRVIRGG
;
A
#
# COMPACT_ATOMS: atom_id res chain seq x y z
N VAL A 1 1.16 -2.01 -6.64
CA VAL A 1 -0.21 -2.18 -6.17
C VAL A 1 -0.19 -2.88 -4.83
N SER A 2 -0.64 -2.22 -3.76
CA SER A 2 -0.98 -2.88 -2.51
C SER A 2 -2.42 -3.37 -2.54
N ILE A 3 -2.68 -4.49 -1.87
CA ILE A 3 -4.03 -5.02 -1.69
C ILE A 3 -4.31 -5.25 -0.21
N LEU A 4 -5.56 -5.04 0.19
CA LEU A 4 -6.05 -5.36 1.52
C LEU A 4 -6.92 -6.62 1.48
N ALA A 5 -6.88 -7.40 2.55
CA ALA A 5 -7.85 -8.46 2.82
C ALA A 5 -8.60 -8.15 4.11
N ASN A 6 -9.91 -8.38 4.09
CA ASN A 6 -10.74 -8.21 5.28
C ASN A 6 -10.31 -9.19 6.38
N SER A 7 -10.40 -8.74 7.64
CA SER A 7 -10.15 -9.58 8.79
C SER A 7 -11.10 -10.78 8.78
N GLN A 8 -10.58 -11.99 8.70
CA GLN A 8 -11.36 -13.20 8.94
C GLN A 8 -11.39 -13.46 10.44
N THR A 9 -12.55 -13.28 11.06
CA THR A 9 -12.80 -13.82 12.40
C THR A 9 -12.91 -15.33 12.29
N ASN A 10 -12.03 -16.06 12.99
CA ASN A 10 -12.29 -17.50 13.17
C ASN A 10 -13.57 -17.69 14.01
N ALA A 11 -14.23 -18.85 13.87
CA ALA A 11 -15.51 -19.18 14.52
C ALA A 11 -15.50 -19.14 16.07
N THR A 12 -14.40 -18.76 16.71
CA THR A 12 -14.22 -18.66 18.16
C THR A 12 -14.04 -17.23 18.68
N GLY A 13 -14.13 -16.20 17.81
CA GLY A 13 -14.07 -14.79 18.23
C GLY A 13 -12.74 -14.34 18.87
N ARG A 14 -11.69 -15.16 18.81
CA ARG A 14 -10.36 -14.79 19.30
C ARG A 14 -9.48 -14.32 18.14
N TYR A 15 -8.98 -13.11 18.27
CA TYR A 15 -7.92 -12.62 17.40
C TYR A 15 -6.71 -13.54 17.51
N LYS A 16 -6.37 -14.22 16.42
CA LYS A 16 -5.17 -15.03 16.38
C LYS A 16 -3.98 -14.06 16.38
N SER A 17 -3.03 -14.29 17.27
CA SER A 17 -1.78 -13.53 17.44
C SER A 17 -0.80 -13.68 16.27
N ALA A 18 -1.26 -13.98 15.05
CA ALA A 18 -0.41 -14.03 13.87
C ALA A 18 -0.27 -12.61 13.33
N THR A 19 0.95 -12.10 13.26
CA THR A 19 1.28 -10.82 12.64
C THR A 19 1.42 -10.93 11.12
N SER A 20 1.42 -12.15 10.56
CA SER A 20 1.51 -12.42 9.12
C SER A 20 0.72 -13.67 8.75
N GLN A 21 0.26 -13.74 7.51
CA GLN A 21 -0.33 -14.93 6.89
C GLN A 21 0.09 -15.03 5.43
N THR A 22 0.04 -16.24 4.87
CA THR A 22 0.30 -16.49 3.44
C THR A 22 -0.92 -17.14 2.81
N ILE A 23 -1.34 -16.60 1.69
CA ILE A 23 -2.35 -17.16 0.80
C ILE A 23 -1.59 -17.74 -0.40
N VAL A 24 -1.97 -18.93 -0.84
CA VAL A 24 -1.34 -19.59 -1.98
C VAL A 24 -2.23 -19.39 -3.21
N LEU A 25 -1.72 -18.64 -4.18
CA LEU A 25 -2.39 -18.38 -5.46
C LEU A 25 -2.15 -19.55 -6.43
N PRO A 26 -2.89 -19.64 -7.56
CA PRO A 26 -2.66 -20.65 -8.58
C PRO A 26 -1.19 -20.77 -8.99
N GLY A 27 -0.69 -22.02 -9.16
CA GLY A 27 0.71 -22.28 -9.45
C GLY A 27 1.65 -22.16 -8.27
N ASP A 28 1.13 -22.32 -7.05
CA ASP A 28 1.89 -22.27 -5.78
C ASP A 28 2.57 -20.92 -5.52
N VAL A 29 2.02 -19.83 -6.06
CA VAL A 29 2.56 -18.47 -5.89
C VAL A 29 2.11 -17.89 -4.55
N PRO A 30 3.03 -17.55 -3.63
CA PRO A 30 2.65 -17.01 -2.32
C PRO A 30 2.21 -15.55 -2.41
N LEU A 31 1.17 -15.20 -1.65
CA LEU A 31 0.75 -13.85 -1.35
C LEU A 31 0.84 -13.66 0.16
N GLU A 32 1.89 -12.97 0.60
CA GLU A 32 2.13 -12.70 2.01
C GLU A 32 1.40 -11.43 2.45
N LEU A 33 0.72 -11.52 3.58
CA LEU A 33 -0.03 -10.41 4.19
C LEU A 33 0.48 -10.16 5.61
N VAL A 34 0.48 -8.89 6.01
CA VAL A 34 0.84 -8.42 7.35
C VAL A 34 -0.40 -7.82 8.00
N TRP A 35 -0.58 -8.08 9.31
CA TRP A 35 -1.67 -7.50 10.07
C TRP A 35 -1.36 -6.06 10.46
N VAL A 36 -2.24 -5.14 10.06
CA VAL A 36 -2.25 -3.74 10.47
C VAL A 36 -3.30 -3.58 11.56
N PRO A 37 -2.92 -3.20 12.80
CA PRO A 37 -3.87 -3.09 13.91
C PRO A 37 -4.80 -1.89 13.75
N ALA A 38 -5.98 -1.95 14.38
CA ALA A 38 -6.84 -0.77 14.55
C ALA A 38 -6.11 0.32 15.33
N GLY A 39 -6.44 1.59 15.07
CA GLY A 39 -5.82 2.71 15.76
C GLY A 39 -6.16 4.05 15.14
N SER A 40 -5.52 5.10 15.65
CA SER A 40 -5.69 6.46 15.16
C SER A 40 -4.34 7.11 14.87
N PHE A 41 -4.31 7.99 13.88
CA PHE A 41 -3.10 8.73 13.52
C PHE A 41 -3.47 10.11 12.96
N THR A 42 -2.48 10.99 12.89
CA THR A 42 -2.61 12.27 12.18
C THR A 42 -2.17 12.07 10.74
N MET A 43 -3.11 12.17 9.81
CA MET A 43 -2.88 12.06 8.36
C MET A 43 -2.46 13.40 7.78
N GLY A 44 -1.57 13.35 6.80
CA GLY A 44 -1.11 14.52 6.06
C GLY A 44 0.24 15.05 6.51
N ARG A 45 0.76 16.04 5.76
CA ARG A 45 2.05 16.67 6.02
C ARG A 45 2.00 17.60 7.23
N TYR A 46 3.09 17.71 8.00
CA TYR A 46 3.22 18.79 8.98
C TYR A 46 3.69 20.10 8.31
N ALA A 47 3.51 21.25 9.00
CA ALA A 47 3.60 22.57 8.38
C ALA A 47 4.90 22.86 7.64
N ASP A 48 6.03 22.38 8.17
CA ASP A 48 7.38 22.64 7.64
C ASP A 48 8.02 21.41 6.97
N GLU A 49 7.20 20.44 6.55
CA GLU A 49 7.70 19.21 5.92
C GLU A 49 8.28 19.49 4.54
N THR A 50 9.60 19.35 4.43
CA THR A 50 10.32 19.57 3.18
C THR A 50 9.94 18.54 2.12
N GLY A 51 9.59 19.01 0.91
CA GLY A 51 9.28 18.14 -0.23
C GLY A 51 7.87 17.55 -0.23
N SER A 52 7.03 17.93 0.75
CA SER A 52 5.61 17.57 0.78
C SER A 52 4.79 18.37 -0.23
N ASN A 53 3.59 17.88 -0.57
CA ASN A 53 2.65 18.56 -1.45
C ASN A 53 1.59 19.32 -0.64
N ALA A 54 1.13 20.45 -1.17
CA ALA A 54 0.04 21.21 -0.55
C ALA A 54 -1.28 20.42 -0.47
N SER A 55 -1.50 19.48 -1.37
CA SER A 55 -2.65 18.57 -1.35
C SER A 55 -2.70 17.64 -0.12
N GLU A 56 -1.57 17.50 0.59
CA GLU A 56 -1.48 16.71 1.83
C GLU A 56 -1.86 17.53 3.08
N SER A 57 -2.57 18.63 2.94
CA SER A 57 -3.01 19.54 4.00
C SER A 57 -4.52 19.78 3.94
N PRO A 58 -5.16 20.16 5.04
CA PRO A 58 -4.62 20.24 6.41
C PRO A 58 -4.43 18.86 7.03
N GLN A 59 -3.51 18.74 8.01
CA GLN A 59 -3.49 17.54 8.84
C GLN A 59 -4.81 17.35 9.56
N HIS A 60 -5.25 16.10 9.66
CA HIS A 60 -6.46 15.73 10.37
C HIS A 60 -6.32 14.36 11.04
N GLN A 61 -7.10 14.15 12.09
CA GLN A 61 -7.13 12.85 12.78
C GLN A 61 -7.97 11.86 11.98
N VAL A 62 -7.42 10.65 11.78
CA VAL A 62 -8.14 9.51 11.21
C VAL A 62 -8.14 8.37 12.23
N THR A 63 -9.29 7.72 12.40
CA THR A 63 -9.46 6.56 13.27
C THR A 63 -9.90 5.35 12.46
N LEU A 64 -9.05 4.34 12.42
CA LEU A 64 -9.34 3.04 11.82
C LEU A 64 -9.92 2.12 12.90
N ALA A 65 -11.24 1.96 12.90
CA ALA A 65 -11.95 1.21 13.94
C ALA A 65 -11.62 -0.29 13.93
N ASN A 66 -11.19 -0.83 12.80
CA ASN A 66 -10.84 -2.23 12.62
C ASN A 66 -9.45 -2.36 12.03
N GLY A 67 -8.70 -3.39 12.48
CA GLY A 67 -7.48 -3.79 11.80
C GLY A 67 -7.78 -4.53 10.49
N TYR A 68 -6.78 -4.64 9.64
CA TYR A 68 -6.87 -5.29 8.34
C TYR A 68 -5.57 -5.99 7.97
N TRP A 69 -5.65 -6.89 6.99
CA TRP A 69 -4.50 -7.51 6.38
C TRP A 69 -4.06 -6.71 5.16
N MET A 70 -2.80 -6.37 5.06
CA MET A 70 -2.21 -5.66 3.92
C MET A 70 -1.13 -6.51 3.27
N GLY A 71 -1.01 -6.47 1.95
CA GLY A 71 0.09 -7.07 1.22
C GLY A 71 1.43 -6.64 1.83
N LYS A 72 2.27 -7.62 2.18
CA LYS A 72 3.59 -7.38 2.76
C LYS A 72 4.49 -6.60 1.81
N TYR A 73 4.26 -6.79 0.53
CA TYR A 73 4.94 -6.18 -0.61
C TYR A 73 3.91 -5.65 -1.59
N GLU A 74 4.36 -4.84 -2.52
CA GLU A 74 3.64 -4.56 -3.76
C GLU A 74 3.29 -5.87 -4.48
N VAL A 75 2.14 -5.94 -5.14
CA VAL A 75 1.75 -7.12 -5.95
C VAL A 75 2.84 -7.39 -7.00
N THR A 76 3.40 -8.59 -6.97
CA THR A 76 4.46 -8.98 -7.88
C THR A 76 3.94 -9.39 -9.25
N GLN A 77 4.82 -9.39 -10.26
CA GLN A 77 4.51 -9.90 -11.59
C GLN A 77 4.11 -11.39 -11.56
N ALA A 78 4.71 -12.20 -10.66
CA ALA A 78 4.32 -13.59 -10.46
C ALA A 78 2.86 -13.70 -9.98
N GLN A 79 2.49 -12.91 -8.98
CA GLN A 79 1.13 -12.90 -8.43
C GLN A 79 0.11 -12.41 -9.45
N TRP A 80 0.43 -11.34 -10.16
CA TRP A 80 -0.43 -10.83 -11.23
C TRP A 80 -0.63 -11.86 -12.34
N LEU A 81 0.47 -12.45 -12.84
CA LEU A 81 0.44 -13.48 -13.89
C LEU A 81 -0.37 -14.71 -13.45
N SER A 82 -0.22 -15.14 -12.20
CA SER A 82 -0.95 -16.27 -11.62
C SER A 82 -2.47 -16.08 -11.65
N VAL A 83 -2.95 -14.85 -11.44
CA VAL A 83 -4.39 -14.52 -11.37
C VAL A 83 -4.93 -14.14 -12.73
N MET A 84 -4.19 -13.35 -13.53
CA MET A 84 -4.67 -12.75 -14.78
C MET A 84 -4.24 -13.52 -16.04
N GLY A 85 -3.30 -14.45 -15.94
CA GLY A 85 -2.78 -15.21 -17.07
C GLY A 85 -1.87 -14.43 -18.02
N SER A 86 -1.58 -13.15 -17.76
CA SER A 86 -0.69 -12.32 -18.56
C SER A 86 0.06 -11.31 -17.69
N ASN A 87 1.23 -10.84 -18.16
CA ASN A 87 2.05 -9.86 -17.45
C ASN A 87 2.17 -8.58 -18.30
N PRO A 88 1.58 -7.44 -17.90
CA PRO A 88 1.62 -6.19 -18.65
C PRO A 88 2.90 -5.39 -18.47
N SER A 89 3.78 -5.78 -17.54
CA SER A 89 4.93 -5.00 -17.10
C SER A 89 5.95 -4.77 -18.20
N TYR A 90 6.63 -3.64 -18.15
CA TYR A 90 7.75 -3.31 -19.03
C TYR A 90 9.07 -3.89 -18.53
N PHE A 91 9.34 -3.77 -17.22
CA PHE A 91 10.57 -4.27 -16.61
C PHE A 91 10.42 -5.76 -16.28
N THR A 92 10.54 -6.61 -17.29
CA THR A 92 10.42 -8.07 -17.16
C THR A 92 11.75 -8.75 -16.84
N GLY A 93 11.74 -10.09 -16.72
CA GLY A 93 12.94 -10.93 -16.49
C GLY A 93 13.09 -11.44 -15.07
N ASP A 94 12.48 -10.78 -14.08
CA ASP A 94 12.36 -11.28 -12.71
C ASP A 94 10.92 -11.06 -12.22
N LEU A 95 10.19 -12.15 -12.03
CA LEU A 95 8.79 -12.11 -11.63
C LEU A 95 8.56 -11.66 -10.18
N ASN A 96 9.63 -11.52 -9.38
CA ASN A 96 9.54 -10.92 -8.04
C ASN A 96 9.51 -9.38 -8.06
N ARG A 97 9.68 -8.74 -9.22
CA ARG A 97 9.45 -7.31 -9.37
C ARG A 97 7.97 -6.98 -9.20
N PRO A 98 7.62 -5.76 -8.76
CA PRO A 98 6.23 -5.33 -8.75
C PRO A 98 5.65 -5.32 -10.17
N VAL A 99 4.35 -5.61 -10.28
CA VAL A 99 3.64 -5.36 -11.53
C VAL A 99 3.51 -3.85 -11.75
N GLU A 100 3.79 -3.40 -12.97
CA GLU A 100 3.64 -2.00 -13.39
C GLU A 100 2.93 -1.91 -14.74
N ARG A 101 2.66 -0.69 -15.24
CA ARG A 101 1.83 -0.41 -16.43
C ARG A 101 0.40 -0.92 -16.31
N VAL A 102 -0.16 -0.82 -15.12
CA VAL A 102 -1.55 -1.15 -14.84
C VAL A 102 -2.34 0.10 -14.48
N SER A 103 -3.49 0.30 -15.11
CA SER A 103 -4.44 1.33 -14.72
C SER A 103 -5.21 0.93 -13.46
N TRP A 104 -5.92 1.89 -12.85
CA TRP A 104 -6.83 1.60 -11.73
C TRP A 104 -7.88 0.54 -12.12
N ASP A 105 -8.45 0.62 -13.32
CA ASP A 105 -9.43 -0.35 -13.83
C ASP A 105 -8.82 -1.75 -14.04
N ASN A 106 -7.55 -1.83 -14.46
CA ASN A 106 -6.84 -3.11 -14.53
C ASN A 106 -6.69 -3.73 -13.14
N VAL A 107 -6.40 -2.90 -12.12
CA VAL A 107 -6.30 -3.37 -10.73
C VAL A 107 -7.65 -3.83 -10.20
N GLN A 108 -8.75 -3.14 -10.49
CA GLN A 108 -10.10 -3.62 -10.13
C GLN A 108 -10.41 -4.97 -10.78
N SER A 109 -10.04 -5.16 -12.05
CA SER A 109 -10.18 -6.44 -12.73
C SER A 109 -9.38 -7.56 -12.09
N PHE A 110 -8.13 -7.26 -11.67
CA PHE A 110 -7.30 -8.18 -10.89
C PHE A 110 -7.94 -8.55 -9.55
N ILE A 111 -8.47 -7.58 -8.81
CA ILE A 111 -9.14 -7.80 -7.52
C ILE A 111 -10.39 -8.67 -7.70
N ILE A 112 -11.19 -8.44 -8.75
CA ILE A 112 -12.35 -9.28 -9.07
C ILE A 112 -11.92 -10.73 -9.31
N ALA A 113 -10.88 -10.94 -10.11
CA ALA A 113 -10.35 -12.28 -10.41
C ALA A 113 -9.75 -12.95 -9.16
N LEU A 114 -9.02 -12.19 -8.34
CA LEU A 114 -8.45 -12.67 -7.07
C LEU A 114 -9.55 -13.09 -6.09
N ASN A 115 -10.63 -12.30 -5.98
CA ASN A 115 -11.79 -12.62 -5.14
C ASN A 115 -12.54 -13.87 -5.64
N ALA A 116 -12.57 -14.11 -6.94
CA ALA A 116 -13.19 -15.30 -7.53
C ALA A 116 -12.47 -16.61 -7.15
N LEU A 117 -11.22 -16.54 -6.65
CA LEU A 117 -10.52 -17.71 -6.12
C LEU A 117 -11.11 -18.19 -4.76
N GLY A 118 -11.94 -17.38 -4.10
CA GLY A 118 -12.63 -17.77 -2.87
C GLY A 118 -11.73 -17.86 -1.63
N GLN A 119 -10.52 -17.31 -1.68
CA GLN A 119 -9.54 -17.40 -0.58
C GLN A 119 -9.57 -16.20 0.37
N GLY A 120 -10.48 -15.27 0.16
CA GLY A 120 -10.65 -14.05 0.96
C GLY A 120 -11.46 -13.00 0.22
N THR A 121 -11.61 -11.83 0.83
CA THR A 121 -12.19 -10.65 0.19
C THR A 121 -11.13 -9.57 0.14
N PHE A 122 -10.68 -9.24 -1.07
CA PHE A 122 -9.60 -8.28 -1.33
C PHE A 122 -10.17 -7.01 -1.93
N ARG A 123 -9.48 -5.90 -1.67
CA ARG A 123 -9.76 -4.57 -2.22
C ARG A 123 -8.50 -3.71 -2.25
N LEU A 124 -8.56 -2.56 -2.90
CA LEU A 124 -7.53 -1.52 -2.72
C LEU A 124 -7.58 -0.95 -1.29
N PRO A 125 -6.46 -0.43 -0.77
CA PRO A 125 -6.47 0.41 0.41
C PRO A 125 -7.18 1.73 0.11
N THR A 126 -7.79 2.32 1.13
CA THR A 126 -8.05 3.76 1.11
C THR A 126 -6.74 4.53 1.27
N GLU A 127 -6.72 5.80 0.88
CA GLU A 127 -5.52 6.64 1.06
C GLU A 127 -5.09 6.70 2.52
N SER A 128 -6.04 6.83 3.43
CA SER A 128 -5.78 6.87 4.87
C SER A 128 -5.28 5.53 5.43
N GLU A 129 -5.80 4.39 4.96
CA GLU A 129 -5.28 3.07 5.32
C GLU A 129 -3.85 2.88 4.83
N TRP A 130 -3.58 3.32 3.59
CA TRP A 130 -2.23 3.25 3.02
C TRP A 130 -1.23 4.09 3.83
N GLU A 131 -1.57 5.36 4.14
CA GLU A 131 -0.68 6.24 4.91
C GLU A 131 -0.49 5.76 6.35
N TYR A 132 -1.56 5.28 7.01
CA TYR A 132 -1.46 4.67 8.33
C TYR A 132 -0.51 3.47 8.35
N ALA A 133 -0.65 2.58 7.36
CA ALA A 133 0.21 1.42 7.21
C ALA A 133 1.66 1.81 6.91
N CYS A 134 1.88 2.81 6.06
CA CYS A 134 3.21 3.34 5.75
C CYS A 134 3.89 3.89 6.99
N ARG A 135 3.20 4.73 7.77
CA ARG A 135 3.73 5.34 9.00
C ARG A 135 4.05 4.32 10.09
N ALA A 136 3.30 3.24 10.18
CA ALA A 136 3.51 2.18 11.17
C ALA A 136 3.75 2.70 12.60
N GLY A 137 2.99 3.72 13.02
CA GLY A 137 3.06 4.34 14.35
C GLY A 137 3.99 5.55 14.44
N THR A 138 4.70 5.95 13.38
CA THR A 138 5.52 7.17 13.38
C THR A 138 4.70 8.40 12.96
N SER A 139 5.17 9.59 13.38
CA SER A 139 4.65 10.90 12.97
C SER A 139 5.67 11.70 12.16
N THR A 140 6.82 11.11 11.85
CA THR A 140 7.90 11.72 11.07
C THR A 140 7.61 11.70 9.57
N ARG A 141 8.38 12.47 8.80
CA ARG A 141 8.28 12.53 7.33
C ARG A 141 8.30 11.14 6.68
N PHE A 142 9.23 10.31 7.09
CA PHE A 142 9.35 8.91 6.65
C PHE A 142 9.15 7.97 7.84
N TYR A 143 8.83 6.72 7.57
CA TYR A 143 8.71 5.71 8.63
C TYR A 143 10.04 5.37 9.33
N TRP A 144 11.19 5.82 8.79
CA TRP A 144 12.51 5.69 9.41
C TRP A 144 13.00 6.99 10.09
N GLY A 145 12.18 8.06 10.11
CA GLY A 145 12.51 9.34 10.74
C GLY A 145 12.37 10.51 9.77
N ASP A 146 12.78 11.70 10.22
CA ASP A 146 12.67 12.90 9.39
C ASP A 146 13.76 12.99 8.30
N ASP A 147 14.91 12.37 8.49
CA ASP A 147 16.02 12.22 7.53
C ASP A 147 16.14 13.38 6.51
N ALA A 148 16.26 14.61 7.04
CA ALA A 148 16.24 15.84 6.25
C ALA A 148 17.32 15.88 5.16
N SER A 149 18.45 15.20 5.41
CA SER A 149 19.57 15.07 4.46
C SER A 149 19.44 13.92 3.47
N LEU A 150 18.39 13.10 3.60
CA LEU A 150 18.17 11.88 2.84
C LEU A 150 19.33 10.86 2.91
N SER A 151 20.05 10.87 4.03
CA SER A 151 21.25 10.05 4.24
C SER A 151 20.94 8.55 4.37
N GLN A 152 19.74 8.21 4.81
CA GLN A 152 19.30 6.84 5.03
C GLN A 152 18.41 6.31 3.91
N ILE A 153 17.90 7.15 3.02
CA ILE A 153 16.90 6.80 2.00
C ILE A 153 17.29 5.57 1.17
N ALA A 154 18.58 5.39 0.87
CA ALA A 154 19.08 4.26 0.08
C ALA A 154 18.89 2.90 0.78
N SER A 155 18.74 2.87 2.11
CA SER A 155 18.47 1.66 2.88
C SER A 155 16.99 1.28 2.87
N TYR A 156 16.10 2.25 2.63
CA TYR A 156 14.66 2.09 2.78
C TYR A 156 13.88 2.16 1.47
N ALA A 157 14.45 2.78 0.43
CA ALA A 157 13.75 3.04 -0.82
C ALA A 157 14.58 2.75 -2.07
N TRP A 158 13.91 2.27 -3.12
CA TRP A 158 14.38 2.33 -4.49
C TRP A 158 13.86 3.64 -5.11
N TYR A 159 14.75 4.57 -5.41
CA TYR A 159 14.42 5.90 -5.95
C TYR A 159 15.36 6.27 -7.09
N THR A 160 15.13 7.40 -7.73
CA THR A 160 15.91 7.85 -8.91
C THR A 160 17.44 7.80 -8.71
N GLY A 161 17.93 8.02 -7.48
CA GLY A 161 19.36 8.01 -7.17
C GLY A 161 20.01 6.62 -7.09
N ASN A 162 19.24 5.54 -6.97
CA ASN A 162 19.78 4.19 -6.77
C ASN A 162 19.07 3.09 -7.59
N SER A 163 17.97 3.40 -8.27
CA SER A 163 17.15 2.41 -8.99
C SER A 163 17.67 2.08 -10.39
N SER A 164 18.63 2.85 -10.92
CA SER A 164 19.09 2.70 -12.32
C SER A 164 17.94 2.79 -13.33
N SER A 165 16.91 3.59 -13.03
CA SER A 165 15.71 3.79 -13.84
C SER A 165 14.95 2.49 -14.16
N THR A 166 14.95 1.55 -13.24
CA THR A 166 14.20 0.29 -13.34
C THR A 166 13.54 -0.04 -12.00
N THR A 167 12.49 -0.87 -12.04
CA THR A 167 11.94 -1.47 -10.82
C THR A 167 12.89 -2.56 -10.28
N HIS A 168 12.75 -2.90 -9.03
CA HIS A 168 13.54 -3.94 -8.37
C HIS A 168 12.65 -5.01 -7.74
N PRO A 169 13.14 -6.24 -7.53
CA PRO A 169 12.40 -7.24 -6.76
C PRO A 169 11.96 -6.68 -5.41
N VAL A 170 10.74 -6.98 -5.01
CA VAL A 170 10.15 -6.49 -3.76
C VAL A 170 10.93 -6.99 -2.54
N GLY A 171 10.86 -6.25 -1.43
CA GLY A 171 11.42 -6.67 -0.15
C GLY A 171 12.93 -6.58 -0.03
N GLN A 172 13.63 -5.88 -0.93
CA GLN A 172 15.08 -5.72 -0.88
C GLN A 172 15.55 -4.57 0.02
N LYS A 173 14.65 -3.69 0.42
CA LYS A 173 14.93 -2.58 1.32
C LYS A 173 14.43 -2.89 2.73
N LEU A 174 14.76 -2.05 3.70
CA LEU A 174 14.30 -2.23 5.08
C LEU A 174 12.81 -1.94 5.21
N PRO A 175 12.06 -2.78 5.95
CA PRO A 175 10.62 -2.58 6.16
C PRO A 175 10.37 -1.50 7.20
N ASN A 176 9.11 -1.08 7.30
CA ASN A 176 8.64 -0.31 8.43
C ASN A 176 8.45 -1.17 9.69
N ALA A 177 8.04 -0.56 10.81
CA ALA A 177 7.91 -1.22 12.11
C ALA A 177 6.87 -2.35 12.14
N TRP A 178 5.94 -2.38 11.18
CA TRP A 178 4.95 -3.46 11.05
C TRP A 178 5.37 -4.55 10.07
N GLY A 179 6.51 -4.41 9.42
CA GLY A 179 7.05 -5.42 8.49
C GLY A 179 6.51 -5.27 7.07
N LEU A 180 6.00 -4.10 6.69
CA LEU A 180 5.62 -3.74 5.32
C LEU A 180 6.85 -3.17 4.60
N TYR A 181 7.08 -3.63 3.39
CA TYR A 181 8.22 -3.27 2.54
C TYR A 181 7.81 -2.33 1.42
N ASP A 182 8.77 -1.63 0.86
CA ASP A 182 8.66 -0.79 -0.33
C ASP A 182 7.54 0.27 -0.23
N MET A 183 7.18 0.66 1.02
CA MET A 183 6.23 1.74 1.30
C MET A 183 6.73 3.13 0.87
N SER A 184 7.96 3.22 0.38
CA SER A 184 8.57 4.38 -0.25
C SER A 184 9.47 3.88 -1.37
N GLY A 185 9.25 4.36 -2.59
CA GLY A 185 10.03 3.98 -3.76
C GLY A 185 9.47 2.78 -4.54
N ASN A 186 10.27 2.24 -5.42
CA ASN A 186 10.00 1.15 -6.36
C ASN A 186 8.90 1.50 -7.37
N VAL A 187 7.60 1.44 -7.02
CA VAL A 187 6.50 1.87 -7.88
C VAL A 187 5.43 2.66 -7.10
N LEU A 188 4.69 3.50 -7.83
CA LEU A 188 3.48 4.15 -7.32
C LEU A 188 2.35 3.14 -7.13
N GLU A 189 1.54 3.32 -6.09
CA GLU A 189 0.48 2.41 -5.70
C GLU A 189 -0.89 3.07 -5.72
N TRP A 190 -1.87 2.43 -6.38
CA TRP A 190 -3.23 2.90 -6.45
C TRP A 190 -3.96 2.77 -5.11
N CYS A 191 -4.71 3.81 -4.75
CA CYS A 191 -5.70 3.78 -3.68
C CYS A 191 -7.13 3.82 -4.25
N GLU A 192 -8.13 3.52 -3.38
CA GLU A 192 -9.54 3.53 -3.77
C GLU A 192 -10.10 4.93 -3.98
N ASP A 193 -9.49 5.93 -3.32
CA ASP A 193 -9.97 7.31 -3.24
C ASP A 193 -9.88 8.06 -4.56
N TRP A 194 -10.81 8.99 -4.79
CA TRP A 194 -10.61 10.05 -5.75
C TRP A 194 -9.59 11.07 -5.23
N PHE A 195 -8.75 11.59 -6.11
CA PHE A 195 -7.85 12.68 -5.76
C PHE A 195 -8.62 13.98 -5.51
N HIS A 196 -8.30 14.65 -4.41
CA HIS A 196 -8.79 15.98 -4.04
C HIS A 196 -7.60 16.94 -3.88
N SER A 197 -7.83 18.22 -4.09
CA SER A 197 -6.77 19.24 -4.07
C SER A 197 -6.18 19.51 -2.67
N ASP A 198 -6.90 19.13 -1.63
CA ASP A 198 -6.49 19.22 -0.23
C ASP A 198 -7.37 18.30 0.64
N TYR A 199 -7.06 18.18 1.94
CA TYR A 199 -7.79 17.31 2.87
C TYR A 199 -8.97 18.00 3.58
N THR A 200 -9.43 19.15 3.10
CA THR A 200 -10.61 19.82 3.68
C THR A 200 -11.87 18.99 3.43
N GLY A 201 -12.43 18.42 4.51
CA GLY A 201 -13.59 17.54 4.43
C GLY A 201 -13.29 16.06 4.17
N ALA A 202 -12.02 15.66 4.21
CA ALA A 202 -11.62 14.25 4.08
C ALA A 202 -12.25 13.39 5.19
N PRO A 203 -12.60 12.11 4.91
CA PRO A 203 -13.12 11.20 5.91
C PRO A 203 -12.15 10.99 7.08
N ALA A 204 -12.68 10.98 8.30
CA ALA A 204 -11.89 10.78 9.52
C ALA A 204 -12.01 9.36 10.10
N ASP A 205 -12.74 8.47 9.42
CA ASP A 205 -13.06 7.12 9.87
C ASP A 205 -12.34 6.02 9.08
N GLY A 206 -11.42 6.41 8.18
CA GLY A 206 -10.69 5.48 7.34
C GLY A 206 -11.44 5.03 6.07
N SER A 207 -12.66 5.50 5.85
CA SER A 207 -13.39 5.20 4.61
C SER A 207 -12.78 5.91 3.40
N ALA A 208 -12.96 5.31 2.20
CA ALA A 208 -12.49 5.93 0.97
C ALA A 208 -13.24 7.25 0.66
N TRP A 209 -12.49 8.25 0.25
CA TRP A 209 -13.07 9.55 -0.14
C TRP A 209 -13.57 9.50 -1.59
N LEU A 210 -14.86 9.16 -1.75
CA LEU A 210 -15.48 8.93 -3.05
C LEU A 210 -16.39 10.06 -3.52
N SER A 211 -16.63 11.09 -2.69
CA SER A 211 -17.54 12.19 -3.02
C SER A 211 -16.93 13.55 -2.65
N PRO A 212 -16.99 14.53 -3.58
CA PRO A 212 -17.42 14.38 -4.98
C PRO A 212 -16.49 13.49 -5.80
N ALA A 213 -17.03 12.86 -6.84
CA ALA A 213 -16.20 12.07 -7.75
C ALA A 213 -15.19 12.96 -8.46
N GLY A 214 -13.93 12.54 -8.45
CA GLY A 214 -12.84 13.20 -9.15
C GLY A 214 -12.62 12.69 -10.57
N SER A 215 -11.60 13.20 -11.24
CA SER A 215 -11.15 12.73 -12.56
C SER A 215 -9.96 11.76 -12.48
N THR A 216 -9.28 11.72 -11.35
CA THR A 216 -8.09 10.88 -11.11
C THR A 216 -8.18 10.20 -9.77
N ARG A 217 -7.62 9.00 -9.66
CA ARG A 217 -7.49 8.26 -8.41
C ARG A 217 -6.20 8.62 -7.69
N VAL A 218 -6.21 8.48 -6.38
CA VAL A 218 -5.01 8.68 -5.56
C VAL A 218 -3.97 7.59 -5.86
N ILE A 219 -2.71 8.03 -5.90
CA ILE A 219 -1.53 7.17 -5.92
C ILE A 219 -0.60 7.55 -4.77
N ARG A 220 0.05 6.55 -4.16
CA ARG A 220 0.94 6.73 -3.01
C ARG A 220 2.24 5.95 -3.23
N GLY A 221 3.23 6.11 -2.35
CA GLY A 221 4.54 5.46 -2.48
C GLY A 221 5.46 6.15 -3.49
N GLY A 222 6.22 5.42 -4.30
CA GLY A 222 6.99 5.91 -5.45
C GLY A 222 8.33 6.58 -5.15
#